data_66a52251d8419c96f96f7103f60232c6
#
_entry.id   66a52251d8419c96f96f7103f60232c6
#
_cell.length_a   1.000
_cell.length_b   1.000
_cell.length_c   1.000
_cell.angle_alpha   90.00
_cell.angle_beta   90.00
_cell.angle_gamma   90.00
#
_symmetry.space_group_name_H-M   'P 1'
#
loop_
_entity.id
_entity.type
_entity.pdbx_description
1 polymer ?
#
loop_
_entity_poly.entity_id
_entity_poly.type
_entity_poly.pdbx_seq_one_letter_code
_entity_poly.pdbx_strand_id
1 'polypeptide(L)'
;MDQVINDTLVSLKKVSKSFPTATGSFYALKNVSLDIRKGHLIAVTGKSGSGKSTLLNIIAGIDKPSDGEVFVNNIRVDRLSESELASWRGKNIGVVFQFFQLLPTLTIIENVMLPMDFCNRYPRNERRDRALALLDLVNIRDQADKLPSALSGGQQQRAAIARALANDPPVIIADEPTGNLDSHTATSIFDLFSRLTRSGKTVIIVTHEKEFSSYFERVIAIADGVIENQLVTV
;
A
#
# COMPACT_ATOMS: atom_id res chain seq x y z
N MET A 1 28.72 -0.95 22.50
CA MET A 1 28.41 -0.39 21.16
C MET A 1 27.07 -0.98 20.75
N ASP A 2 26.00 -0.30 21.11
CA ASP A 2 24.66 -0.71 20.76
C ASP A 2 24.51 -0.56 19.24
N GLN A 3 24.30 -1.70 18.58
CA GLN A 3 23.82 -1.67 17.19
C GLN A 3 22.46 -0.99 17.20
N VAL A 4 22.42 0.26 16.75
CA VAL A 4 21.16 0.93 16.37
C VAL A 4 20.58 0.07 15.24
N ILE A 5 19.68 -0.84 15.61
CA ILE A 5 18.90 -1.59 14.62
C ILE A 5 18.17 -0.52 13.81
N ASN A 6 18.57 -0.37 12.58
CA ASN A 6 17.94 0.58 11.65
C ASN A 6 16.54 0.05 11.31
N ASP A 7 15.56 0.38 12.15
CA ASP A 7 14.17 -0.08 12.08
C ASP A 7 13.38 0.63 10.96
N THR A 8 14.06 1.47 10.19
CA THR A 8 13.46 2.22 9.08
C THR A 8 13.25 1.30 7.88
N LEU A 9 11.99 1.16 7.46
CA LEU A 9 11.61 0.38 6.29
C LEU A 9 11.52 1.23 5.02
N VAL A 10 10.97 2.44 5.13
CA VAL A 10 10.87 3.42 4.03
C VAL A 10 11.58 4.69 4.44
N SER A 11 12.48 5.20 3.60
CA SER A 11 13.16 6.48 3.81
C SER A 11 13.15 7.30 2.52
N LEU A 12 12.58 8.49 2.61
CA LEU A 12 12.58 9.51 1.57
C LEU A 12 13.51 10.64 2.01
N LYS A 13 14.46 11.02 1.15
CA LYS A 13 15.42 12.09 1.43
C LYS A 13 15.28 13.19 0.38
N LYS A 14 14.71 14.33 0.80
CA LYS A 14 14.52 15.53 -0.04
C LYS A 14 13.82 15.23 -1.37
N VAL A 15 12.83 14.35 -1.35
CA VAL A 15 12.11 13.92 -2.56
C VAL A 15 11.25 15.04 -3.09
N SER A 16 11.40 15.34 -4.38
CA SER A 16 10.54 16.23 -5.14
C SER A 16 9.98 15.52 -6.35
N LYS A 17 8.75 15.86 -6.72
CA LYS A 17 8.10 15.40 -7.95
C LYS A 17 7.45 16.56 -8.66
N SER A 18 7.86 16.79 -9.89
CA SER A 18 7.28 17.78 -10.78
C SER A 18 6.69 17.13 -12.03
N PHE A 19 5.65 17.74 -12.55
CA PHE A 19 5.03 17.39 -13.82
C PHE A 19 5.09 18.62 -14.76
N PRO A 20 5.50 18.46 -16.02
CA PRO A 20 5.48 19.56 -16.98
C PRO A 20 4.05 20.00 -17.26
N THR A 21 3.83 21.31 -17.35
CA THR A 21 2.56 21.93 -17.74
C THR A 21 2.78 22.92 -18.89
N ALA A 22 1.72 23.36 -19.55
CA ALA A 22 1.82 24.34 -20.64
C ALA A 22 2.47 25.67 -20.20
N THR A 23 2.40 26.01 -18.91
CA THR A 23 2.90 27.30 -18.35
C THR A 23 4.11 27.14 -17.44
N GLY A 24 4.74 25.95 -17.38
CA GLY A 24 5.90 25.68 -16.52
C GLY A 24 5.86 24.29 -15.88
N SER A 25 6.21 24.17 -14.62
CA SER A 25 6.21 22.91 -13.87
C SER A 25 5.29 22.98 -12.66
N PHE A 26 4.41 21.98 -12.51
CA PHE A 26 3.63 21.78 -11.30
C PHE A 26 4.38 20.83 -10.36
N TYR A 27 4.63 21.24 -9.13
CA TYR A 27 5.28 20.43 -8.11
C TYR A 27 4.24 19.73 -7.24
N ALA A 28 4.09 18.42 -7.43
CA ALA A 28 3.21 17.58 -6.61
C ALA A 28 3.83 17.23 -5.26
N LEU A 29 5.19 17.13 -5.19
CA LEU A 29 5.94 17.00 -3.95
C LEU A 29 7.15 17.95 -3.98
N LYS A 30 7.47 18.56 -2.83
CA LYS A 30 8.52 19.58 -2.68
C LYS A 30 9.42 19.22 -1.51
N ASN A 31 10.62 18.71 -1.78
CA ASN A 31 11.67 18.47 -0.79
C ASN A 31 11.19 17.61 0.41
N VAL A 32 10.38 16.59 0.17
CA VAL A 32 9.78 15.73 1.19
C VAL A 32 10.86 14.81 1.78
N SER A 33 11.01 14.84 3.11
CA SER A 33 11.83 13.89 3.87
C SER A 33 10.96 13.17 4.89
N LEU A 34 11.01 11.83 4.86
CA LEU A 34 10.12 10.99 5.66
C LEU A 34 10.78 9.64 5.93
N ASP A 35 10.78 9.23 7.19
CA ASP A 35 11.16 7.89 7.59
C ASP A 35 9.95 7.13 8.18
N ILE A 36 9.74 5.90 7.73
CA ILE A 36 8.67 5.01 8.21
C ILE A 36 9.33 3.75 8.79
N ARG A 37 8.99 3.43 10.03
CA ARG A 37 9.47 2.23 10.72
C ARG A 37 8.69 0.97 10.32
N LYS A 38 9.32 -0.17 10.51
CA LYS A 38 8.68 -1.49 10.31
C LYS A 38 7.54 -1.71 11.30
N GLY A 39 6.50 -2.43 10.85
CA GLY A 39 5.42 -2.87 11.72
C GLY A 39 4.42 -1.79 12.12
N HIS A 40 4.47 -0.60 11.52
CA HIS A 40 3.56 0.49 11.85
C HIS A 40 2.37 0.58 10.89
N LEU A 41 1.20 0.97 11.42
CA LEU A 41 0.04 1.41 10.67
C LEU A 41 0.03 2.94 10.62
N ILE A 42 0.20 3.52 9.42
CA ILE A 42 0.41 4.95 9.22
C ILE A 42 -0.68 5.53 8.33
N ALA A 43 -1.24 6.66 8.74
CA ALA A 43 -2.12 7.44 7.89
C ALA A 43 -1.36 8.54 7.14
N VAL A 44 -1.70 8.76 5.89
CA VAL A 44 -1.35 9.93 5.08
C VAL A 44 -2.62 10.72 4.81
N THR A 45 -2.70 11.94 5.31
CA THR A 45 -3.90 12.78 5.23
C THR A 45 -3.59 14.08 4.48
N GLY A 46 -4.64 14.76 4.01
CA GLY A 46 -4.52 16.05 3.32
C GLY A 46 -5.64 16.26 2.31
N LYS A 47 -5.81 17.48 1.82
CA LYS A 47 -6.83 17.85 0.83
C LYS A 47 -6.62 17.10 -0.51
N SER A 48 -7.65 17.04 -1.34
CA SER A 48 -7.48 16.56 -2.72
C SER A 48 -6.41 17.40 -3.44
N GLY A 49 -5.55 16.75 -4.23
CA GLY A 49 -4.45 17.42 -4.95
C GLY A 49 -3.23 17.77 -4.09
N SER A 50 -3.19 17.46 -2.79
CA SER A 50 -2.04 17.80 -1.91
C SER A 50 -0.77 16.99 -2.15
N GLY A 51 -0.80 15.92 -2.96
CA GLY A 51 0.36 15.07 -3.26
C GLY A 51 0.35 13.67 -2.64
N LYS A 52 -0.71 13.27 -1.93
CA LYS A 52 -0.81 11.96 -1.23
C LYS A 52 -0.60 10.77 -2.18
N SER A 53 -1.38 10.67 -3.25
CA SER A 53 -1.25 9.56 -4.22
C SER A 53 0.10 9.59 -4.93
N THR A 54 0.67 10.78 -5.18
CA THR A 54 2.03 10.91 -5.72
C THR A 54 3.07 10.35 -4.75
N LEU A 55 2.94 10.65 -3.45
CA LEU A 55 3.82 10.09 -2.41
C LEU A 55 3.72 8.57 -2.39
N LEU A 56 2.50 8.00 -2.37
CA LEU A 56 2.30 6.56 -2.40
C LEU A 56 2.87 5.91 -3.65
N ASN A 57 2.66 6.51 -4.83
CA ASN A 57 3.18 6.00 -6.10
C ASN A 57 4.71 5.97 -6.13
N ILE A 58 5.37 6.95 -5.52
CA ILE A 58 6.84 6.98 -5.40
C ILE A 58 7.32 5.90 -4.44
N ILE A 59 6.69 5.73 -3.28
CA ILE A 59 7.04 4.66 -2.32
C ILE A 59 6.80 3.27 -2.95
N ALA A 60 5.72 3.13 -3.73
CA ALA A 60 5.39 1.90 -4.43
C ALA A 60 6.32 1.62 -5.64
N GLY A 61 7.13 2.58 -6.07
CA GLY A 61 7.90 2.47 -7.30
C GLY A 61 7.01 2.39 -8.56
N ILE A 62 5.82 2.96 -8.51
CA ILE A 62 4.94 3.15 -9.67
C ILE A 62 5.39 4.38 -10.45
N ASP A 63 5.86 5.40 -9.74
CA ASP A 63 6.43 6.62 -10.31
C ASP A 63 7.81 6.89 -9.70
N LYS A 64 8.64 7.64 -10.41
CA LYS A 64 9.99 8.04 -9.95
C LYS A 64 9.98 9.49 -9.48
N PRO A 65 10.75 9.83 -8.45
CA PRO A 65 10.96 11.21 -8.06
C PRO A 65 11.67 11.98 -9.20
N SER A 66 11.43 13.29 -9.28
CA SER A 66 12.21 14.19 -10.15
C SER A 66 13.55 14.54 -9.51
N ASP A 67 13.63 14.52 -8.17
CA ASP A 67 14.84 14.77 -7.38
C ASP A 67 14.72 14.10 -6.01
N GLY A 68 15.86 13.85 -5.35
CA GLY A 68 15.94 13.20 -4.06
C GLY A 68 16.19 11.70 -4.15
N GLU A 69 16.12 11.01 -3.01
CA GLU A 69 16.42 9.60 -2.89
C GLU A 69 15.29 8.85 -2.19
N VAL A 70 14.99 7.64 -2.67
CA VAL A 70 13.94 6.77 -2.12
C VAL A 70 14.54 5.42 -1.77
N PHE A 71 14.48 5.06 -0.50
CA PHE A 71 14.88 3.77 0.00
C PHE A 71 13.69 3.01 0.56
N VAL A 72 13.53 1.76 0.17
CA VAL A 72 12.55 0.84 0.75
C VAL A 72 13.24 -0.48 1.04
N ASN A 73 13.17 -0.94 2.27
CA ASN A 73 13.85 -2.15 2.75
C ASN A 73 15.35 -2.15 2.40
N ASN A 74 16.03 -1.03 2.65
CA ASN A 74 17.45 -0.77 2.33
C ASN A 74 17.81 -0.81 0.83
N ILE A 75 16.83 -0.88 -0.07
CA ILE A 75 17.04 -0.83 -1.52
C ILE A 75 16.76 0.58 -2.02
N ARG A 76 17.68 1.18 -2.75
CA ARG A 76 17.51 2.48 -3.39
C ARG A 76 16.67 2.33 -4.67
N VAL A 77 15.36 2.55 -4.54
CA VAL A 77 14.40 2.23 -5.60
C VAL A 77 14.34 3.25 -6.73
N ASP A 78 14.71 4.51 -6.48
CA ASP A 78 14.75 5.58 -7.50
C ASP A 78 15.76 5.32 -8.61
N ARG A 79 16.76 4.46 -8.37
CA ARG A 79 17.82 4.10 -9.34
C ARG A 79 17.56 2.83 -10.13
N LEU A 80 16.54 2.06 -9.77
CA LEU A 80 16.20 0.84 -10.49
C LEU A 80 15.70 1.16 -11.91
N SER A 81 16.06 0.32 -12.89
CA SER A 81 15.44 0.30 -14.21
C SER A 81 13.96 -0.11 -14.11
N GLU A 82 13.17 0.13 -15.14
CA GLU A 82 11.72 -0.20 -15.11
C GLU A 82 11.48 -1.70 -14.89
N SER A 83 12.30 -2.59 -15.47
CA SER A 83 12.19 -4.03 -15.29
C SER A 83 12.59 -4.48 -13.89
N GLU A 84 13.65 -3.91 -13.33
CA GLU A 84 14.05 -4.16 -11.93
C GLU A 84 12.99 -3.65 -10.96
N LEU A 85 12.45 -2.45 -11.21
CA LEU A 85 11.41 -1.83 -10.39
C LEU A 85 10.12 -2.65 -10.40
N ALA A 86 9.71 -3.18 -11.57
CA ALA A 86 8.56 -4.08 -11.66
C ALA A 86 8.76 -5.37 -10.87
N SER A 87 9.93 -6.01 -11.00
CA SER A 87 10.29 -7.22 -10.24
C SER A 87 10.36 -6.94 -8.73
N TRP A 88 10.99 -5.82 -8.34
CA TRP A 88 11.11 -5.39 -6.96
C TRP A 88 9.72 -5.12 -6.33
N ARG A 89 8.87 -4.34 -7.03
CA ARG A 89 7.51 -4.01 -6.59
C ARG A 89 6.69 -5.25 -6.30
N GLY A 90 6.69 -6.20 -7.23
CA GLY A 90 5.94 -7.45 -7.08
C GLY A 90 6.34 -8.28 -5.85
N LYS A 91 7.52 -8.06 -5.27
CA LYS A 91 8.02 -8.78 -4.09
C LYS A 91 7.93 -7.97 -2.79
N ASN A 92 7.91 -6.64 -2.88
CA ASN A 92 8.08 -5.77 -1.72
C ASN A 92 6.84 -4.94 -1.39
N ILE A 93 5.94 -4.74 -2.35
CA ILE A 93 4.78 -3.86 -2.21
C ILE A 93 3.48 -4.61 -2.51
N GLY A 94 2.53 -4.54 -1.60
CA GLY A 94 1.13 -4.87 -1.84
C GLY A 94 0.32 -3.59 -1.99
N VAL A 95 -0.48 -3.46 -3.06
CA VAL A 95 -1.30 -2.27 -3.29
C VAL A 95 -2.77 -2.62 -3.19
N VAL A 96 -3.50 -1.82 -2.42
CA VAL A 96 -4.95 -1.89 -2.24
C VAL A 96 -5.53 -0.56 -2.74
N PHE A 97 -6.43 -0.62 -3.71
CA PHE A 97 -7.06 0.54 -4.34
C PHE A 97 -8.47 0.79 -3.81
N GLN A 98 -8.94 2.01 -3.89
CA GLN A 98 -10.28 2.43 -3.51
C GLN A 98 -11.39 1.67 -4.26
N PHE A 99 -11.21 1.39 -5.56
CA PHE A 99 -12.18 0.68 -6.41
C PHE A 99 -11.79 -0.77 -6.67
N PHE A 100 -11.15 -1.44 -5.70
CA PHE A 100 -10.76 -2.85 -5.67
C PHE A 100 -9.83 -3.29 -6.81
N GLN A 101 -10.06 -2.85 -8.04
CA GLN A 101 -9.26 -3.18 -9.24
C GLN A 101 -9.12 -4.71 -9.46
N LEU A 102 -10.16 -5.48 -9.13
CA LEU A 102 -10.22 -6.89 -9.45
C LEU A 102 -10.49 -7.07 -10.94
N LEU A 103 -9.85 -8.07 -11.57
CA LEU A 103 -10.13 -8.42 -12.95
C LEU A 103 -11.49 -9.14 -13.04
N PRO A 104 -12.49 -8.58 -13.74
CA PRO A 104 -13.86 -9.07 -13.70
C PRO A 104 -14.05 -10.42 -14.38
N THR A 105 -13.11 -10.83 -15.23
CA THR A 105 -13.13 -12.10 -15.96
C THR A 105 -12.46 -13.24 -15.22
N LEU A 106 -11.78 -12.96 -14.11
CA LEU A 106 -11.13 -13.94 -13.25
C LEU A 106 -11.93 -14.16 -11.98
N THR A 107 -11.97 -15.40 -11.49
CA THR A 107 -12.49 -15.71 -10.16
C THR A 107 -11.69 -15.01 -9.07
N ILE A 108 -12.22 -14.98 -7.85
CA ILE A 108 -11.55 -14.36 -6.71
C ILE A 108 -10.20 -15.03 -6.44
N ILE A 109 -10.15 -16.35 -6.47
CA ILE A 109 -8.89 -17.07 -6.23
C ILE A 109 -7.86 -16.79 -7.35
N GLU A 110 -8.29 -16.72 -8.61
CA GLU A 110 -7.42 -16.36 -9.73
C GLU A 110 -6.89 -14.92 -9.60
N ASN A 111 -7.72 -13.97 -9.18
CA ASN A 111 -7.28 -12.61 -8.86
C ASN A 111 -6.18 -12.59 -7.79
N VAL A 112 -6.32 -13.42 -6.74
CA VAL A 112 -5.32 -13.51 -5.66
C VAL A 112 -4.04 -14.22 -6.15
N MET A 113 -4.15 -15.21 -7.03
CA MET A 113 -2.99 -15.92 -7.57
C MET A 113 -2.18 -15.09 -8.57
N LEU A 114 -2.80 -14.14 -9.25
CA LEU A 114 -2.20 -13.38 -10.35
C LEU A 114 -0.83 -12.75 -10.03
N PRO A 115 -0.62 -12.08 -8.87
CA PRO A 115 0.71 -11.56 -8.50
C PRO A 115 1.76 -12.66 -8.32
N MET A 116 1.36 -13.86 -7.86
CA MET A 116 2.25 -15.00 -7.72
C MET A 116 2.70 -15.53 -9.08
N ASP A 117 1.78 -15.51 -10.07
CA ASP A 117 2.06 -15.93 -11.44
C ASP A 117 3.04 -14.99 -12.13
N PHE A 118 2.84 -13.67 -12.03
CA PHE A 118 3.74 -12.68 -12.61
C PHE A 118 5.13 -12.67 -11.99
N CYS A 119 5.22 -12.84 -10.66
CA CYS A 119 6.50 -12.81 -9.97
C CYS A 119 7.22 -14.15 -9.94
N ASN A 120 6.54 -15.23 -10.30
CA ASN A 120 7.03 -16.62 -10.24
C ASN A 120 7.70 -16.97 -8.90
N ARG A 121 7.15 -16.42 -7.78
CA ARG A 121 7.76 -16.51 -6.44
C ARG A 121 7.56 -17.87 -5.79
N TYR A 122 6.46 -18.53 -6.12
CA TYR A 122 6.06 -19.82 -5.54
C TYR A 122 5.88 -20.87 -6.64
N PRO A 123 6.15 -22.16 -6.36
CA PRO A 123 5.82 -23.26 -7.25
C PRO A 123 4.32 -23.24 -7.64
N ARG A 124 4.01 -23.60 -8.89
CA ARG A 124 2.63 -23.52 -9.40
C ARG A 124 1.64 -24.32 -8.58
N ASN A 125 2.03 -25.50 -8.10
CA ASN A 125 1.22 -26.38 -7.28
C ASN A 125 0.89 -25.84 -5.89
N GLU A 126 1.66 -24.86 -5.37
CA GLU A 126 1.45 -24.27 -4.05
C GLU A 126 0.59 -22.98 -4.08
N ARG A 127 0.46 -22.35 -5.27
CA ARG A 127 -0.19 -21.03 -5.39
C ARG A 127 -1.65 -21.04 -4.98
N ARG A 128 -2.40 -22.12 -5.36
CA ARG A 128 -3.82 -22.25 -5.02
C ARG A 128 -4.02 -22.37 -3.52
N ASP A 129 -3.26 -23.22 -2.85
CA ASP A 129 -3.38 -23.40 -1.39
C ASP A 129 -3.01 -22.12 -0.64
N ARG A 130 -1.97 -21.42 -1.10
CA ARG A 130 -1.61 -20.13 -0.57
C ARG A 130 -2.70 -19.09 -0.77
N ALA A 131 -3.31 -19.02 -1.94
CA ALA A 131 -4.42 -18.12 -2.22
C ALA A 131 -5.63 -18.42 -1.33
N LEU A 132 -5.97 -19.70 -1.13
CA LEU A 132 -7.03 -20.12 -0.22
C LEU A 132 -6.74 -19.73 1.23
N ALA A 133 -5.50 -19.87 1.70
CA ALA A 133 -5.10 -19.43 3.03
C ALA A 133 -5.21 -17.89 3.19
N LEU A 134 -4.88 -17.12 2.15
CA LEU A 134 -5.07 -15.66 2.16
C LEU A 134 -6.54 -15.27 2.15
N LEU A 135 -7.39 -15.97 1.41
CA LEU A 135 -8.84 -15.75 1.41
C LEU A 135 -9.45 -16.11 2.77
N ASP A 136 -8.92 -17.12 3.45
CA ASP A 136 -9.30 -17.48 4.81
C ASP A 136 -8.91 -16.38 5.81
N LEU A 137 -7.68 -15.86 5.71
CA LEU A 137 -7.18 -14.73 6.53
C LEU A 137 -8.10 -13.50 6.47
N VAL A 138 -8.70 -13.25 5.31
CA VAL A 138 -9.63 -12.13 5.10
C VAL A 138 -11.10 -12.53 5.22
N ASN A 139 -11.41 -13.76 5.65
CA ASN A 139 -12.75 -14.31 5.90
C ASN A 139 -13.70 -14.32 4.67
N ILE A 140 -13.20 -14.72 3.49
CA ILE A 140 -13.99 -14.90 2.26
C ILE A 140 -13.57 -16.15 1.48
N ARG A 141 -13.05 -17.18 2.14
CA ARG A 141 -12.62 -18.43 1.50
C ARG A 141 -13.76 -19.10 0.69
N ASP A 142 -14.97 -19.03 1.18
CA ASP A 142 -16.19 -19.55 0.55
C ASP A 142 -16.55 -18.81 -0.76
N GLN A 143 -15.94 -17.68 -1.05
CA GLN A 143 -16.12 -16.90 -2.26
C GLN A 143 -15.05 -17.17 -3.34
N ALA A 144 -14.12 -18.11 -3.10
CA ALA A 144 -12.92 -18.32 -3.92
C ALA A 144 -13.21 -18.50 -5.41
N ASP A 145 -14.18 -19.31 -5.75
CA ASP A 145 -14.49 -19.69 -7.13
C ASP A 145 -15.56 -18.79 -7.79
N LYS A 146 -15.99 -17.70 -7.12
CA LYS A 146 -16.94 -16.73 -7.68
C LYS A 146 -16.22 -15.64 -8.46
N LEU A 147 -16.93 -15.00 -9.38
CA LEU A 147 -16.48 -13.77 -10.05
C LEU A 147 -16.68 -12.54 -9.16
N PRO A 148 -15.90 -11.47 -9.33
CA PRO A 148 -16.03 -10.24 -8.54
C PRO A 148 -17.45 -9.67 -8.52
N SER A 149 -18.19 -9.76 -9.63
CA SER A 149 -19.57 -9.26 -9.76
C SER A 149 -20.58 -9.93 -8.81
N ALA A 150 -20.25 -11.12 -8.29
CA ALA A 150 -21.11 -11.87 -7.36
C ALA A 150 -20.84 -11.49 -5.88
N LEU A 151 -19.86 -10.60 -5.60
CA LEU A 151 -19.43 -10.22 -4.26
C LEU A 151 -19.95 -8.83 -3.88
N SER A 152 -20.24 -8.65 -2.59
CA SER A 152 -20.46 -7.31 -2.02
C SER A 152 -19.18 -6.45 -2.08
N GLY A 153 -19.30 -5.12 -1.97
CA GLY A 153 -18.15 -4.21 -1.96
C GLY A 153 -17.12 -4.57 -0.87
N GLY A 154 -17.58 -4.89 0.34
CA GLY A 154 -16.69 -5.30 1.42
C GLY A 154 -15.98 -6.63 1.14
N GLN A 155 -16.65 -7.60 0.49
CA GLN A 155 -16.02 -8.86 0.06
C GLN A 155 -15.00 -8.61 -1.06
N GLN A 156 -15.29 -7.71 -2.01
CA GLN A 156 -14.34 -7.32 -3.06
C GLN A 156 -13.11 -6.63 -2.47
N GLN A 157 -13.28 -5.77 -1.45
CA GLN A 157 -12.17 -5.13 -0.76
C GLN A 157 -11.29 -6.16 -0.02
N ARG A 158 -11.90 -7.13 0.66
CA ARG A 158 -11.17 -8.23 1.29
C ARG A 158 -10.38 -9.06 0.26
N ALA A 159 -10.96 -9.33 -0.91
CA ALA A 159 -10.26 -10.00 -2.01
C ALA A 159 -9.08 -9.17 -2.53
N ALA A 160 -9.23 -7.84 -2.67
CA ALA A 160 -8.16 -6.93 -3.05
C ALA A 160 -7.01 -6.91 -2.02
N ILE A 161 -7.33 -6.98 -0.72
CA ILE A 161 -6.33 -7.12 0.35
C ILE A 161 -5.63 -8.48 0.27
N ALA A 162 -6.36 -9.59 0.07
CA ALA A 162 -5.77 -10.91 -0.10
C ALA A 162 -4.80 -10.93 -1.31
N ARG A 163 -5.19 -10.32 -2.43
CA ARG A 163 -4.32 -10.14 -3.61
C ARG A 163 -3.07 -9.33 -3.29
N ALA A 164 -3.19 -8.24 -2.54
CA ALA A 164 -2.05 -7.43 -2.13
C ALA A 164 -1.05 -8.22 -1.27
N LEU A 165 -1.53 -9.20 -0.50
CA LEU A 165 -0.72 -10.09 0.35
C LEU A 165 -0.11 -11.28 -0.39
N ALA A 166 -0.47 -11.53 -1.65
CA ALA A 166 -0.15 -12.74 -2.40
C ALA A 166 1.33 -13.12 -2.35
N ASN A 167 2.23 -12.16 -2.56
CA ASN A 167 3.67 -12.35 -2.57
C ASN A 167 4.35 -12.07 -1.20
N ASP A 168 3.57 -11.98 -0.13
CA ASP A 168 4.05 -11.72 1.23
C ASP A 168 4.92 -10.45 1.36
N PRO A 169 4.45 -9.30 0.83
CA PRO A 169 5.25 -8.07 0.84
C PRO A 169 5.43 -7.53 2.26
N PRO A 170 6.57 -6.88 2.58
CA PRO A 170 6.76 -6.19 3.85
C PRO A 170 5.95 -4.89 3.97
N VAL A 171 5.60 -4.25 2.85
CA VAL A 171 4.85 -2.99 2.80
C VAL A 171 3.52 -3.18 2.09
N ILE A 172 2.45 -2.70 2.71
CA ILE A 172 1.12 -2.60 2.11
C ILE A 172 0.78 -1.12 1.99
N ILE A 173 0.38 -0.70 0.81
CA ILE A 173 -0.08 0.66 0.52
C ILE A 173 -1.56 0.58 0.18
N ALA A 174 -2.38 1.41 0.84
CA ALA A 174 -3.81 1.47 0.59
C ALA A 174 -4.24 2.91 0.32
N ASP A 175 -4.91 3.12 -0.81
CA ASP A 175 -5.46 4.43 -1.19
C ASP A 175 -6.96 4.41 -0.97
N GLU A 176 -7.44 5.11 0.07
CA GLU A 176 -8.83 5.20 0.52
C GLU A 176 -9.56 3.84 0.57
N PRO A 177 -9.01 2.83 1.31
CA PRO A 177 -9.47 1.44 1.22
C PRO A 177 -10.90 1.21 1.75
N THR A 178 -11.49 2.18 2.42
CA THR A 178 -12.82 2.09 3.06
C THR A 178 -13.82 3.10 2.51
N GLY A 179 -13.40 4.00 1.62
CA GLY A 179 -14.22 5.12 1.16
C GLY A 179 -15.53 4.77 0.44
N ASN A 180 -15.74 3.50 0.07
CA ASN A 180 -16.98 3.00 -0.57
C ASN A 180 -17.70 1.93 0.28
N LEU A 181 -17.38 1.85 1.57
CA LEU A 181 -17.90 0.82 2.47
C LEU A 181 -18.74 1.45 3.59
N ASP A 182 -19.66 0.66 4.15
CA ASP A 182 -20.36 1.04 5.37
C ASP A 182 -19.40 1.01 6.58
N SER A 183 -19.75 1.75 7.64
CA SER A 183 -18.89 1.93 8.82
C SER A 183 -18.53 0.60 9.51
N HIS A 184 -19.45 -0.37 9.55
CA HIS A 184 -19.17 -1.68 10.16
C HIS A 184 -18.14 -2.46 9.35
N THR A 185 -18.28 -2.48 8.02
CA THR A 185 -17.33 -3.09 7.10
C THR A 185 -15.98 -2.36 7.17
N ALA A 186 -15.97 -1.03 7.19
CA ALA A 186 -14.76 -0.22 7.32
C ALA A 186 -13.99 -0.56 8.60
N THR A 187 -14.66 -0.62 9.77
CA THR A 187 -14.05 -1.04 11.04
C THR A 187 -13.37 -2.39 10.90
N SER A 188 -14.04 -3.37 10.28
CA SER A 188 -13.49 -4.71 10.10
C SER A 188 -12.25 -4.74 9.19
N ILE A 189 -12.13 -3.82 8.23
CA ILE A 189 -10.94 -3.66 7.38
C ILE A 189 -9.79 -3.04 8.18
N PHE A 190 -10.05 -2.02 9.02
CA PHE A 190 -9.01 -1.45 9.89
C PHE A 190 -8.52 -2.46 10.92
N ASP A 191 -9.40 -3.29 11.50
CA ASP A 191 -8.99 -4.42 12.36
C ASP A 191 -8.10 -5.41 11.63
N LEU A 192 -8.37 -5.68 10.36
CA LEU A 192 -7.52 -6.53 9.53
C LEU A 192 -6.14 -5.89 9.32
N PHE A 193 -6.05 -4.60 8.98
CA PHE A 193 -4.77 -3.90 8.84
C PHE A 193 -3.99 -3.88 10.17
N SER A 194 -4.63 -3.65 11.29
CA SER A 194 -4.02 -3.72 12.63
C SER A 194 -3.46 -5.11 12.93
N ARG A 195 -4.16 -6.19 12.56
CA ARG A 195 -3.62 -7.56 12.68
C ARG A 195 -2.40 -7.79 11.80
N LEU A 196 -2.42 -7.26 10.58
CA LEU A 196 -1.28 -7.36 9.66
C LEU A 196 -0.04 -6.63 10.20
N THR A 197 -0.19 -5.46 10.82
CA THR A 197 0.94 -4.76 11.44
C THR A 197 1.49 -5.52 12.63
N ARG A 198 0.64 -6.10 13.48
CA ARG A 198 1.08 -6.98 14.59
C ARG A 198 1.82 -8.23 14.09
N SER A 199 1.56 -8.68 12.86
CA SER A 199 2.31 -9.78 12.23
C SER A 199 3.60 -9.32 11.54
N GLY A 200 3.99 -8.04 11.69
CA GLY A 200 5.24 -7.47 11.17
C GLY A 200 5.12 -6.77 9.81
N LYS A 201 3.91 -6.63 9.25
CA LYS A 201 3.71 -5.83 8.03
C LYS A 201 3.68 -4.35 8.37
N THR A 202 4.16 -3.51 7.45
CA THR A 202 3.99 -2.06 7.53
C THR A 202 2.88 -1.65 6.59
N VAL A 203 1.91 -0.89 7.10
CA VAL A 203 0.74 -0.48 6.32
C VAL A 203 0.69 1.05 6.24
N ILE A 204 0.60 1.58 5.03
CA ILE A 204 0.50 3.02 4.76
C ILE A 204 -0.84 3.27 4.09
N ILE A 205 -1.72 4.02 4.74
CA ILE A 205 -3.09 4.28 4.28
C ILE A 205 -3.27 5.75 3.97
N VAL A 206 -3.71 6.08 2.76
CA VAL A 206 -4.33 7.39 2.50
C VAL A 206 -5.78 7.31 2.94
N THR A 207 -6.18 8.20 3.83
CA THR A 207 -7.56 8.33 4.27
C THR A 207 -7.90 9.75 4.69
N HIS A 208 -9.16 10.12 4.60
CA HIS A 208 -9.72 11.34 5.17
C HIS A 208 -10.66 11.03 6.35
N GLU A 209 -10.83 9.76 6.72
CA GLU A 209 -11.74 9.27 7.77
C GLU A 209 -11.08 9.44 9.14
N LYS A 210 -11.52 10.48 9.87
CA LYS A 210 -10.98 10.84 11.19
C LYS A 210 -11.39 9.87 12.30
N GLU A 211 -12.49 9.16 12.13
CA GLU A 211 -13.01 8.19 13.09
C GLU A 211 -12.08 7.02 13.36
N PHE A 212 -11.20 6.69 12.39
CA PHE A 212 -10.22 5.63 12.53
C PHE A 212 -8.84 6.12 13.03
N SER A 213 -8.75 7.37 13.51
CA SER A 213 -7.47 7.95 13.97
C SER A 213 -6.78 7.14 15.07
N SER A 214 -7.53 6.43 15.91
CA SER A 214 -7.02 5.59 16.99
C SER A 214 -6.29 4.32 16.51
N TYR A 215 -6.44 3.94 15.25
CA TYR A 215 -5.73 2.80 14.68
C TYR A 215 -4.29 3.13 14.29
N PHE A 216 -3.96 4.40 14.08
CA PHE A 216 -2.69 4.82 13.51
C PHE A 216 -1.68 5.17 14.59
N GLU A 217 -0.48 4.57 14.53
CA GLU A 217 0.66 4.98 15.35
C GLU A 217 1.22 6.33 14.93
N ARG A 218 0.98 6.73 13.68
CA ARG A 218 1.45 8.00 13.14
C ARG A 218 0.54 8.51 12.03
N VAL A 219 0.25 9.80 12.07
CA VAL A 219 -0.49 10.51 11.01
C VAL A 219 0.43 11.53 10.37
N ILE A 220 0.55 11.48 9.04
CA ILE A 220 1.36 12.37 8.21
C ILE A 220 0.42 13.27 7.42
N ALA A 221 0.42 14.56 7.73
CA ALA A 221 -0.39 15.54 7.01
C ALA A 221 0.42 16.16 5.87
N ILE A 222 -0.14 16.12 4.64
CA ILE A 222 0.45 16.72 3.45
C ILE A 222 -0.44 17.86 2.95
N ALA A 223 0.17 19.03 2.72
CA ALA A 223 -0.46 20.17 2.04
C ALA A 223 0.50 20.75 1.01
N ASP A 224 -0.02 21.08 -0.16
CA ASP A 224 0.71 21.72 -1.26
C ASP A 224 2.08 21.08 -1.60
N GLY A 225 2.13 19.74 -1.45
CA GLY A 225 3.31 18.93 -1.76
C GLY A 225 4.38 18.91 -0.67
N VAL A 226 4.10 19.43 0.53
CA VAL A 226 5.02 19.40 1.69
C VAL A 226 4.38 18.67 2.86
N ILE A 227 5.19 18.04 3.72
CA ILE A 227 4.72 17.49 4.99
C ILE A 227 4.61 18.66 5.98
N GLU A 228 3.38 18.98 6.41
CA GLU A 228 3.13 20.06 7.38
C GLU A 228 3.27 19.58 8.82
N ASN A 229 2.79 18.37 9.12
CA ASN A 229 2.78 17.87 10.48
C ASN A 229 2.91 16.35 10.51
N GLN A 230 3.46 15.83 11.61
CA GLN A 230 3.63 14.42 11.89
C GLN A 230 3.24 14.19 13.35
N LEU A 231 2.01 13.71 13.55
CA LEU A 231 1.50 13.37 14.87
C LEU A 231 1.82 11.90 15.16
N VAL A 232 2.53 11.64 16.23
CA VAL A 232 2.69 10.29 16.78
C VAL A 232 1.58 10.10 17.80
N THR A 233 0.72 9.12 17.55
CA THR A 233 -0.31 8.71 18.52
C THR A 233 0.38 7.74 19.49
N VAL A 234 0.40 8.07 20.77
CA VAL A 234 0.99 7.25 21.85
C VAL A 234 -0.04 6.23 22.32
#